data_6da3c6a287a72575a954cb7d6bc7e686
#
_entry.id   6da3c6a287a72575a954cb7d6bc7e686
#
_cell.length_a   1.000
_cell.length_b   1.000
_cell.length_c   1.000
_cell.angle_alpha   90.00
_cell.angle_beta   90.00
_cell.angle_gamma   90.00
#
_symmetry.space_group_name_H-M   'P 1'
#
loop_
_entity.id
_entity.type
_entity.pdbx_description
1 polymer ?
#
loop_
_entity_poly.entity_id
_entity_poly.type
_entity_poly.pdbx_seq_one_letter_code
_entity_poly.pdbx_strand_id
1 'polypeptide(L)'
;MKQKWVVGLILVLGLGGLALKWRTAHVNAAVVETLRLEPQGARAARTMLITLADGRDFPVNYLRDGELVFMGIDGLWWRAFQGPGQPVTKLIQGETFQGHARVVLNDPVLVENVFARLRPTVPEWLPDALNGKLVTITLK
;
A
#
# COMPACT_ATOMS: atom_id res chain seq x y z
N MET A 1 -7.55 -41.95 -13.94
CA MET A 1 -6.21 -41.29 -13.96
C MET A 1 -6.26 -39.77 -14.02
N LYS A 2 -7.14 -39.20 -14.86
CA LYS A 2 -7.19 -37.72 -14.99
C LYS A 2 -7.67 -36.98 -13.72
N GLN A 3 -8.56 -37.52 -12.91
CA GLN A 3 -9.06 -36.90 -11.68
C GLN A 3 -8.01 -36.79 -10.57
N LYS A 4 -7.08 -37.73 -10.46
CA LYS A 4 -6.05 -37.72 -9.41
C LYS A 4 -5.03 -36.60 -9.62
N TRP A 5 -4.74 -36.27 -10.88
CA TRP A 5 -3.81 -35.16 -11.22
C TRP A 5 -4.41 -33.78 -10.96
N VAL A 6 -5.72 -33.62 -11.24
CA VAL A 6 -6.44 -32.36 -10.99
C VAL A 6 -6.51 -32.04 -9.49
N VAL A 7 -6.80 -33.06 -8.67
CA VAL A 7 -6.84 -32.90 -7.20
C VAL A 7 -5.45 -32.55 -6.65
N GLY A 8 -4.38 -33.17 -7.16
CA GLY A 8 -3.02 -32.84 -6.77
C GLY A 8 -2.62 -31.40 -7.12
N LEU A 9 -2.99 -30.95 -8.30
CA LEU A 9 -2.70 -29.57 -8.76
C LEU A 9 -3.45 -28.53 -7.92
N ILE A 10 -4.73 -28.75 -7.60
CA ILE A 10 -5.52 -27.87 -6.76
C ILE A 10 -4.95 -27.77 -5.35
N LEU A 11 -4.51 -28.89 -4.78
CA LEU A 11 -3.87 -28.91 -3.45
C LEU A 11 -2.55 -28.14 -3.42
N VAL A 12 -1.71 -28.27 -4.43
CA VAL A 12 -0.44 -27.54 -4.53
C VAL A 12 -0.67 -26.03 -4.67
N LEU A 13 -1.63 -25.62 -5.50
CA LEU A 13 -1.98 -24.21 -5.66
C LEU A 13 -2.60 -23.62 -4.38
N GLY A 14 -3.43 -24.37 -3.68
CA GLY A 14 -4.04 -23.95 -2.40
C GLY A 14 -3.00 -23.76 -1.30
N LEU A 15 -2.06 -24.70 -1.15
CA LEU A 15 -0.96 -24.61 -0.18
C LEU A 15 0.00 -23.46 -0.50
N GLY A 16 0.33 -23.25 -1.77
CA GLY A 16 1.15 -22.13 -2.22
C GLY A 16 0.52 -20.78 -1.92
N GLY A 17 -0.78 -20.63 -2.15
CA GLY A 17 -1.55 -19.42 -1.85
C GLY A 17 -1.62 -19.12 -0.35
N LEU A 18 -1.82 -20.13 0.49
CA LEU A 18 -1.82 -20.00 1.95
C LEU A 18 -0.44 -19.61 2.49
N ALA A 19 0.64 -20.23 2.01
CA ALA A 19 2.00 -19.92 2.41
C ALA A 19 2.38 -18.47 2.03
N LEU A 20 1.98 -17.99 0.85
CA LEU A 20 2.22 -16.62 0.41
C LEU A 20 1.44 -15.60 1.27
N LYS A 21 0.19 -15.84 1.59
CA LYS A 21 -0.63 -14.99 2.48
C LYS A 21 -0.04 -14.91 3.89
N TRP A 22 0.37 -16.03 4.43
CA TRP A 22 1.00 -16.09 5.75
C TRP A 22 2.31 -15.31 5.79
N ARG A 23 3.16 -15.46 4.77
CA ARG A 23 4.44 -14.75 4.65
C ARG A 23 4.22 -13.23 4.54
N THR A 24 3.27 -12.78 3.75
CA THR A 24 2.93 -11.35 3.59
C THR A 24 2.42 -10.75 4.89
N ALA A 25 1.53 -11.44 5.60
CA ALA A 25 1.00 -10.98 6.89
C ALA A 25 2.12 -10.88 7.94
N HIS A 26 3.06 -11.83 7.98
CA HIS A 26 4.18 -11.81 8.90
C HIS A 26 5.16 -10.66 8.62
N VAL A 27 5.48 -10.40 7.35
CA VAL A 27 6.32 -9.27 6.93
C VAL A 27 5.66 -7.94 7.31
N ASN A 28 4.35 -7.79 7.07
CA ASN A 28 3.62 -6.58 7.43
C ASN A 28 3.61 -6.33 8.94
N ALA A 29 3.43 -7.37 9.76
CA ALA A 29 3.47 -7.26 11.21
C ALA A 29 4.84 -6.79 11.71
N ALA A 30 5.93 -7.31 11.16
CA ALA A 30 7.30 -6.88 11.49
C ALA A 30 7.55 -5.41 11.11
N VAL A 31 7.06 -4.96 9.96
CA VAL A 31 7.17 -3.54 9.54
C VAL A 31 6.38 -2.64 10.49
N VAL A 32 5.16 -3.00 10.85
CA VAL A 32 4.33 -2.24 11.79
C VAL A 32 5.04 -2.09 13.14
N GLU A 33 5.61 -3.17 13.66
CA GLU A 33 6.37 -3.13 14.91
C GLU A 33 7.58 -2.19 14.81
N THR A 34 8.35 -2.27 13.73
CA THR A 34 9.48 -1.38 13.48
C THR A 34 9.05 0.10 13.47
N LEU A 35 7.94 0.42 12.81
CA LEU A 35 7.42 1.79 12.76
C LEU A 35 7.03 2.34 14.14
N ARG A 36 6.56 1.46 15.04
CA ARG A 36 6.18 1.85 16.41
C ARG A 36 7.38 1.97 17.35
N LEU A 37 8.35 1.07 17.23
CA LEU A 37 9.53 1.03 18.10
C LEU A 37 10.62 2.02 17.68
N GLU A 38 10.73 2.30 16.38
CA GLU A 38 11.73 3.19 15.79
C GLU A 38 11.08 4.33 15.01
N PRO A 39 10.36 5.25 15.68
CA PRO A 39 9.58 6.29 14.99
C PRO A 39 10.45 7.30 14.23
N GLN A 40 11.72 7.41 14.54
CA GLN A 40 12.69 8.27 13.84
C GLN A 40 13.70 7.47 13.01
N GLY A 41 13.48 6.17 12.84
CA GLY A 41 14.34 5.29 12.07
C GLY A 41 14.21 5.48 10.55
N ALA A 42 15.12 4.84 9.81
CA ALA A 42 15.14 4.91 8.35
C ALA A 42 13.86 4.38 7.70
N ARG A 43 13.22 3.37 8.28
CA ARG A 43 11.95 2.82 7.79
C ARG A 43 10.83 3.86 7.94
N ALA A 44 10.69 4.49 9.09
CA ALA A 44 9.65 5.48 9.37
C ALA A 44 9.78 6.75 8.51
N ALA A 45 10.97 7.07 8.02
CA ALA A 45 11.17 8.17 7.08
C ALA A 45 10.51 7.93 5.71
N ARG A 46 10.26 6.66 5.33
CA ARG A 46 9.73 6.27 4.02
C ARG A 46 8.42 5.53 4.08
N THR A 47 8.09 4.95 5.21
CA THR A 47 6.90 4.10 5.39
C THR A 47 6.05 4.64 6.51
N MET A 48 4.77 4.81 6.26
CA MET A 48 3.76 5.16 7.26
C MET A 48 2.85 3.97 7.56
N LEU A 49 2.14 4.04 8.66
CA LEU A 49 1.01 3.14 8.95
C LEU A 49 -0.28 3.91 8.68
N ILE A 50 -1.08 3.43 7.73
CA ILE A 50 -2.39 4.00 7.45
C ILE A 50 -3.49 3.10 8.03
N THR A 51 -4.45 3.70 8.72
CA THR A 51 -5.64 3.03 9.26
C THR A 51 -6.86 3.54 8.53
N LEU A 52 -7.60 2.62 7.91
CA LEU A 52 -8.85 2.92 7.20
C LEU A 52 -10.01 3.09 8.18
N ALA A 53 -11.12 3.64 7.71
CA ALA A 53 -12.33 3.84 8.51
C ALA A 53 -12.89 2.54 9.12
N ASP A 54 -12.67 1.39 8.47
CA ASP A 54 -13.07 0.05 8.95
C ASP A 54 -12.08 -0.59 9.94
N GLY A 55 -11.00 0.11 10.30
CA GLY A 55 -9.99 -0.33 11.26
C GLY A 55 -8.84 -1.14 10.67
N ARG A 56 -8.83 -1.43 9.37
CA ARG A 56 -7.70 -2.13 8.74
C ARG A 56 -6.46 -1.24 8.70
N ASP A 57 -5.32 -1.81 9.05
CA ASP A 57 -4.01 -1.16 9.04
C ASP A 57 -3.15 -1.65 7.87
N PHE A 58 -2.47 -0.73 7.21
CA PHE A 58 -1.53 -1.05 6.14
C PHE A 58 -0.23 -0.25 6.31
N PRO A 59 0.94 -0.90 6.40
CA PRO A 59 2.21 -0.22 6.21
C PRO A 59 2.38 0.09 4.72
N VAL A 60 2.67 1.34 4.37
CA VAL A 60 2.78 1.78 2.98
C VAL A 60 3.83 2.88 2.84
N ASN A 61 4.62 2.82 1.78
CA ASN A 61 5.54 3.88 1.46
C ASN A 61 4.79 5.16 1.07
N TYR A 62 5.30 6.29 1.50
CA TYR A 62 4.66 7.58 1.29
C TYR A 62 5.64 8.64 0.80
N LEU A 63 5.07 9.68 0.22
CA LEU A 63 5.74 10.93 -0.11
C LEU A 63 4.90 12.07 0.49
N ARG A 64 5.54 13.01 1.15
CA ARG A 64 4.84 14.15 1.76
C ARG A 64 5.28 15.45 1.13
N ASP A 65 4.31 16.22 0.64
CA ASP A 65 4.48 17.58 0.14
C ASP A 65 3.53 18.51 0.95
N GLY A 66 4.04 19.08 2.04
CA GLY A 66 3.24 19.93 2.92
C GLY A 66 2.06 19.19 3.57
N GLU A 67 0.84 19.61 3.26
CA GLU A 67 -0.40 18.99 3.75
C GLU A 67 -0.88 17.82 2.89
N LEU A 68 -0.21 17.54 1.77
CA LEU A 68 -0.50 16.42 0.90
C LEU A 68 0.45 15.26 1.20
N VAL A 69 -0.13 14.07 1.34
CA VAL A 69 0.59 12.82 1.42
C VAL A 69 0.16 11.93 0.26
N PHE A 70 1.13 11.31 -0.39
CA PHE A 70 0.90 10.40 -1.52
C PHE A 70 1.31 8.99 -1.14
N MET A 71 0.52 8.01 -1.58
CA MET A 71 0.86 6.60 -1.46
C MET A 71 0.50 5.84 -2.73
N GLY A 72 1.26 4.79 -3.03
CA GLY A 72 0.99 3.86 -4.14
C GLY A 72 0.44 2.54 -3.63
N ILE A 73 -0.61 2.04 -4.25
CA ILE A 73 -1.27 0.79 -3.88
C ILE A 73 -1.16 -0.22 -5.02
N ASP A 74 -0.54 -1.38 -4.75
CA ASP A 74 -0.41 -2.47 -5.72
C ASP A 74 -1.57 -3.46 -5.68
N GLY A 75 -2.24 -3.60 -4.53
CA GLY A 75 -3.39 -4.47 -4.36
C GLY A 75 -4.72 -3.81 -4.73
N LEU A 76 -5.82 -4.52 -4.50
CA LEU A 76 -7.16 -4.03 -4.82
C LEU A 76 -7.78 -3.11 -3.76
N TRP A 77 -7.13 -2.93 -2.63
CA TRP A 77 -7.65 -2.09 -1.55
C TRP A 77 -7.72 -0.59 -1.87
N TRP A 78 -7.13 -0.15 -2.99
CA TRP A 78 -7.31 1.20 -3.52
C TRP A 78 -8.79 1.54 -3.81
N ARG A 79 -9.62 0.52 -4.03
CA ARG A 79 -11.05 0.69 -4.27
C ARG A 79 -11.79 1.33 -3.10
N ALA A 80 -11.25 1.20 -1.90
CA ALA A 80 -11.77 1.87 -0.70
C ALA A 80 -11.75 3.40 -0.81
N PHE A 81 -10.95 3.96 -1.72
CA PHE A 81 -10.75 5.40 -1.91
C PHE A 81 -11.40 5.95 -3.17
N GLN A 82 -12.27 5.20 -3.81
CA GLN A 82 -13.04 5.65 -4.98
C GLN A 82 -14.09 6.70 -4.60
N GLY A 83 -14.57 7.43 -5.63
CA GLY A 83 -15.60 8.46 -5.46
C GLY A 83 -15.14 9.58 -4.50
N PRO A 84 -15.90 9.85 -3.43
CA PRO A 84 -15.55 10.89 -2.46
C PRO A 84 -14.35 10.53 -1.59
N GLY A 85 -13.85 9.29 -1.67
CA GLY A 85 -12.81 8.77 -0.77
C GLY A 85 -13.32 8.51 0.64
N GLN A 86 -12.40 8.45 1.60
CA GLN A 86 -12.76 8.23 3.01
C GLN A 86 -11.76 8.86 3.98
N PRO A 87 -12.20 9.11 5.23
CA PRO A 87 -11.28 9.55 6.28
C PRO A 87 -10.31 8.42 6.64
N VAL A 88 -9.08 8.80 6.94
CA VAL A 88 -8.01 7.89 7.37
C VAL A 88 -7.20 8.48 8.51
N THR A 89 -6.58 7.62 9.29
CA THR A 89 -5.58 7.99 10.29
C THR A 89 -4.22 7.49 9.82
N LYS A 90 -3.17 8.29 9.98
CA LYS A 90 -1.81 7.94 9.60
C LYS A 90 -0.86 8.12 10.76
N LEU A 91 0.05 7.17 10.93
CA LEU A 91 1.22 7.29 11.78
C LEU A 91 2.44 7.55 10.90
N ILE A 92 3.01 8.74 10.99
CA ILE A 92 4.18 9.19 10.25
C ILE A 92 5.24 9.63 11.25
N GLN A 93 6.37 8.94 11.30
CA GLN A 93 7.50 9.25 12.18
C GLN A 93 7.08 9.49 13.64
N GLY A 94 6.21 8.63 14.16
CA GLY A 94 5.72 8.67 15.54
C GLY A 94 4.60 9.66 15.82
N GLU A 95 4.17 10.43 14.83
CA GLU A 95 3.08 11.40 14.95
C GLU A 95 1.82 10.92 14.22
N THR A 96 0.68 11.06 14.87
CA THR A 96 -0.63 10.65 14.32
C THR A 96 -1.32 11.83 13.66
N PHE A 97 -1.69 11.65 12.39
CA PHE A 97 -2.44 12.64 11.61
C PHE A 97 -3.78 12.07 11.17
N GLN A 98 -4.79 12.94 11.16
CA GLN A 98 -6.06 12.70 10.51
C GLN A 98 -6.00 13.26 9.08
N GLY A 99 -6.72 12.64 8.15
CA GLY A 99 -6.80 13.13 6.78
C GLY A 99 -7.91 12.49 5.99
N HIS A 100 -8.05 12.91 4.75
CA HIS A 100 -9.01 12.38 3.79
C HIS A 100 -8.27 11.81 2.58
N ALA A 101 -8.49 10.53 2.28
CA ALA A 101 -7.83 9.81 1.22
C ALA A 101 -8.73 9.59 0.01
N ARG A 102 -8.19 9.85 -1.18
CA ARG A 102 -8.89 9.70 -2.45
C ARG A 102 -7.96 9.15 -3.52
N VAL A 103 -8.43 8.18 -4.31
CA VAL A 103 -7.66 7.65 -5.44
C VAL A 103 -7.65 8.62 -6.61
N VAL A 104 -6.49 8.73 -7.27
CA VAL A 104 -6.29 9.54 -8.47
C VAL A 104 -6.46 8.66 -9.70
N LEU A 105 -7.55 8.85 -10.45
CA LEU A 105 -7.87 8.02 -11.64
C LEU A 105 -7.72 8.77 -12.97
N ASN A 106 -7.77 10.11 -12.96
CA ASN A 106 -7.87 10.93 -14.16
C ASN A 106 -6.78 12.01 -14.28
N ASP A 107 -5.62 11.81 -13.65
CA ASP A 107 -4.49 12.73 -13.73
C ASP A 107 -3.19 11.96 -13.97
N PRO A 108 -2.91 11.53 -15.22
CA PRO A 108 -1.73 10.76 -15.54
C PRO A 108 -0.42 11.53 -15.32
N VAL A 109 -0.43 12.84 -15.47
CA VAL A 109 0.77 13.68 -15.25
C VAL A 109 1.15 13.67 -13.76
N LEU A 110 0.19 13.84 -12.87
CA LEU A 110 0.43 13.76 -11.43
C LEU A 110 0.91 12.36 -11.03
N VAL A 111 0.26 11.32 -11.54
CA VAL A 111 0.63 9.91 -11.25
C VAL A 111 2.06 9.64 -11.67
N GLU A 112 2.46 10.00 -12.87
CA GLU A 112 3.82 9.83 -13.39
C GLU A 112 4.84 10.59 -12.53
N ASN A 113 4.58 11.85 -12.24
CA ASN A 113 5.47 12.69 -11.44
C ASN A 113 5.68 12.15 -10.02
N VAL A 114 4.61 11.77 -9.36
CA VAL A 114 4.68 11.26 -7.97
C VAL A 114 5.34 9.88 -7.92
N PHE A 115 5.01 8.97 -8.84
CA PHE A 115 5.62 7.64 -8.85
C PHE A 115 7.11 7.68 -9.21
N ALA A 116 7.55 8.60 -10.05
CA ALA A 116 8.98 8.80 -10.31
C ALA A 116 9.76 9.15 -9.03
N ARG A 117 9.15 9.86 -8.10
CA ARG A 117 9.72 10.22 -6.80
C ARG A 117 9.50 9.15 -5.73
N LEU A 118 8.33 8.52 -5.72
CA LEU A 118 7.94 7.52 -4.73
C LEU A 118 8.57 6.14 -5.00
N ARG A 119 8.73 5.80 -6.27
CA ARG A 119 9.23 4.51 -6.75
C ARG A 119 10.35 4.68 -7.78
N PRO A 120 11.49 5.28 -7.42
CA PRO A 120 12.55 5.62 -8.39
C PRO A 120 13.24 4.40 -9.00
N THR A 121 13.10 3.21 -8.40
CA THR A 121 13.72 1.96 -8.89
C THR A 121 12.83 1.16 -9.85
N VAL A 122 11.59 1.59 -10.07
CA VAL A 122 10.70 0.94 -11.03
C VAL A 122 11.15 1.28 -12.46
N PRO A 123 11.33 0.27 -13.35
CA PRO A 123 11.76 0.52 -14.72
C PRO A 123 10.76 1.37 -15.51
N GLU A 124 11.27 2.29 -16.34
CA GLU A 124 10.43 3.17 -17.18
C GLU A 124 9.57 2.39 -18.20
N TRP A 125 10.04 1.19 -18.62
CA TRP A 125 9.30 0.32 -19.53
C TRP A 125 8.11 -0.40 -18.89
N LEU A 126 7.96 -0.34 -17.55
CA LEU A 126 6.85 -1.01 -16.88
C LEU A 126 5.52 -0.35 -17.27
N PRO A 127 4.51 -1.11 -17.75
CA PRO A 127 3.19 -0.56 -18.05
C PRO A 127 2.57 0.11 -16.82
N ASP A 128 1.93 1.26 -16.99
CA ASP A 128 1.28 2.02 -15.90
C ASP A 128 0.26 1.19 -15.13
N ALA A 129 -0.45 0.28 -15.81
CA ALA A 129 -1.40 -0.64 -15.19
C ALA A 129 -0.77 -1.56 -14.13
N LEU A 130 0.55 -1.82 -14.22
CA LEU A 130 1.31 -2.67 -13.28
C LEU A 130 2.00 -1.86 -12.18
N ASN A 131 2.04 -0.55 -12.28
CA ASN A 131 2.69 0.33 -11.33
C ASN A 131 1.80 0.72 -10.12
N GLY A 132 0.61 0.14 -10.02
CA GLY A 132 -0.32 0.40 -8.92
C GLY A 132 -1.19 1.65 -9.14
N LYS A 133 -1.91 2.04 -8.10
CA LYS A 133 -2.78 3.22 -8.08
C LYS A 133 -2.24 4.26 -7.11
N LEU A 134 -2.31 5.52 -7.51
CA LEU A 134 -1.95 6.65 -6.65
C LEU A 134 -3.15 7.05 -5.79
N VAL A 135 -2.91 7.24 -4.50
CA VAL A 135 -3.87 7.82 -3.56
C VAL A 135 -3.28 9.09 -2.98
N THR A 136 -4.05 10.17 -3.00
CA THR A 136 -3.73 11.42 -2.33
C THR A 136 -4.45 11.49 -1.00
N ILE A 137 -3.76 11.99 0.02
CA ILE A 137 -4.31 12.18 1.35
C ILE A 137 -4.10 13.63 1.74
N THR A 138 -5.19 14.36 1.95
CA THR A 138 -5.14 15.73 2.46
C THR A 138 -5.14 15.67 3.98
N LEU A 139 -4.12 16.25 4.62
CA LEU A 139 -4.06 16.36 6.07
C LEU A 139 -5.10 17.37 6.58
N LYS A 140 -5.70 17.07 7.71
CA LYS A 140 -6.55 18.01 8.44
C LYS A 140 -5.76 18.74 9.49
#